data_a3f2f579d3602f0fa26f3886c32c1988
#
_entry.id   a3f2f579d3602f0fa26f3886c32c1988
#
_cell.length_a   1.000
_cell.length_b   1.000
_cell.length_c   1.000
_cell.angle_alpha   90.00
_cell.angle_beta   90.00
_cell.angle_gamma   90.00
#
_symmetry.space_group_name_H-M   'P 1'
#
loop_
_entity.id
_entity.type
_entity.pdbx_description
1 polymer ?
#
loop_
_entity_poly.entity_id
_entity_poly.type
_entity_poly.pdbx_seq_one_letter_code
_entity_poly.pdbx_strand_id
1 'polypeptide(L)'
;MAAITFLAVLALPAAALAQPRWYRGSKSQVTVYVEKTRVGATNWSYVKRSGIEWSRSSRIHVIFVKRCPSRYFCVKVSEVRSSRNQAGWATLNYDPKTNTAWYGSVHLNTRYLTNASARRKTTCHELGHIFGLEHRRTGRTCMRDGFTTMYGHPDATDFANLRRVYARP
;
A
#
# COMPACT_ATOMS: atom_id res chain seq x y z
N MET A 1 43.96 -36.11 -20.52
CA MET A 1 43.11 -35.73 -19.38
C MET A 1 42.85 -34.24 -19.50
N ALA A 2 41.65 -33.84 -19.88
CA ALA A 2 41.25 -32.42 -20.03
C ALA A 2 40.53 -31.96 -18.77
N ALA A 3 41.07 -30.96 -18.09
CA ALA A 3 40.46 -30.36 -16.92
C ALA A 3 39.36 -29.35 -17.36
N ILE A 4 38.13 -29.61 -16.99
CA ILE A 4 37.01 -28.68 -17.21
C ILE A 4 36.94 -27.75 -15.99
N THR A 5 37.29 -26.47 -16.20
CA THR A 5 37.17 -25.43 -15.20
C THR A 5 35.73 -24.89 -15.21
N PHE A 6 34.94 -25.15 -14.16
CA PHE A 6 33.65 -24.54 -13.97
C PHE A 6 33.83 -23.09 -13.50
N LEU A 7 33.53 -22.13 -14.34
CA LEU A 7 33.34 -20.73 -13.91
C LEU A 7 32.00 -20.63 -13.18
N ALA A 8 32.05 -20.47 -11.86
CA ALA A 8 30.87 -20.10 -11.08
C ALA A 8 30.48 -18.64 -11.39
N VAL A 9 29.42 -18.46 -12.17
CA VAL A 9 28.81 -17.13 -12.34
C VAL A 9 28.12 -16.77 -11.03
N LEU A 10 28.76 -15.90 -10.24
CA LEU A 10 28.14 -15.27 -9.07
C LEU A 10 27.02 -14.36 -9.58
N ALA A 11 25.77 -14.83 -9.50
CA ALA A 11 24.60 -13.98 -9.71
C ALA A 11 24.58 -12.93 -8.59
N LEU A 12 24.93 -11.69 -8.94
CA LEU A 12 24.72 -10.55 -8.05
C LEU A 12 23.24 -10.49 -7.70
N PRO A 13 22.89 -10.37 -6.41
CA PRO A 13 21.50 -10.19 -6.03
C PRO A 13 21.00 -8.92 -6.71
N ALA A 14 19.94 -9.05 -7.52
CA ALA A 14 19.24 -7.89 -8.06
C ALA A 14 18.92 -6.96 -6.89
N ALA A 15 19.51 -5.77 -6.89
CA ALA A 15 19.21 -4.75 -5.89
C ALA A 15 17.69 -4.57 -5.88
N ALA A 16 17.03 -5.00 -4.82
CA ALA A 16 15.61 -4.80 -4.65
C ALA A 16 15.36 -3.29 -4.77
N LEU A 17 14.68 -2.88 -5.83
CA LEU A 17 14.35 -1.47 -6.04
C LEU A 17 13.65 -0.98 -4.78
N ALA A 18 14.20 0.08 -4.18
CA ALA A 18 13.63 0.62 -2.97
C ALA A 18 12.21 1.08 -3.27
N GLN A 19 11.23 0.59 -2.48
CA GLN A 19 9.83 0.94 -2.67
C GLN A 19 9.59 2.43 -2.43
N PRO A 20 8.72 3.09 -3.21
CA PRO A 20 8.32 4.45 -2.95
C PRO A 20 7.72 4.57 -1.54
N ARG A 21 8.14 5.60 -0.81
CA ARG A 21 7.67 5.86 0.56
C ARG A 21 7.43 7.33 0.77
N TRP A 22 6.58 7.67 1.72
CA TRP A 22 6.37 9.05 2.12
C TRP A 22 7.59 9.58 2.88
N TYR A 23 7.94 10.84 2.62
CA TYR A 23 9.04 11.49 3.33
C TYR A 23 8.69 11.66 4.81
N ARG A 24 9.57 11.22 5.68
CA ARG A 24 9.38 11.24 7.12
C ARG A 24 10.21 12.34 7.81
N GLY A 25 11.33 12.71 7.23
CA GLY A 25 12.34 13.53 7.89
C GLY A 25 12.84 12.86 9.18
N SER A 26 13.00 13.64 10.22
CA SER A 26 13.40 13.18 11.56
C SER A 26 12.24 12.60 12.40
N LYS A 27 10.99 12.66 11.90
CA LYS A 27 9.82 12.20 12.64
C LYS A 27 9.79 10.66 12.74
N SER A 28 9.24 10.14 13.83
CA SER A 28 9.04 8.70 14.02
C SER A 28 7.96 8.13 13.11
N GLN A 29 6.96 8.95 12.76
CA GLN A 29 5.81 8.60 11.93
C GLN A 29 5.63 9.59 10.78
N VAL A 30 5.07 9.10 9.68
CA VAL A 30 4.52 9.90 8.59
C VAL A 30 3.04 10.11 8.82
N THR A 31 2.57 11.34 8.75
CA THR A 31 1.13 11.64 8.69
C THR A 31 0.69 11.66 7.23
N VAL A 32 -0.29 10.82 6.90
CA VAL A 32 -0.89 10.73 5.57
C VAL A 32 -2.35 11.16 5.65
N TYR A 33 -2.71 12.19 4.89
CA TYR A 33 -4.08 12.69 4.80
C TYR A 33 -4.85 11.91 3.74
N VAL A 34 -6.00 11.35 4.11
CA VAL A 34 -6.86 10.58 3.21
C VAL A 34 -8.15 11.35 2.95
N GLU A 35 -8.30 11.82 1.72
CA GLU A 35 -9.45 12.60 1.26
C GLU A 35 -10.48 11.71 0.56
N LYS A 36 -11.74 11.86 0.99
CA LYS A 36 -12.89 11.29 0.29
C LYS A 36 -13.22 12.13 -0.92
N THR A 37 -13.03 11.60 -2.13
CA THR A 37 -13.40 12.35 -3.34
C THR A 37 -14.79 11.94 -3.85
N ARG A 38 -14.93 10.74 -4.38
CA ARG A 38 -16.19 10.16 -4.88
C ARG A 38 -16.34 8.74 -4.37
N VAL A 39 -16.68 8.59 -3.10
CA VAL A 39 -16.83 7.28 -2.45
C VAL A 39 -18.16 7.26 -1.70
N GLY A 40 -18.98 6.24 -1.93
CA GLY A 40 -20.20 6.01 -1.18
C GLY A 40 -19.95 5.78 0.31
N ALA A 41 -20.95 6.04 1.16
CA ALA A 41 -20.79 5.95 2.61
C ALA A 41 -20.31 4.57 3.07
N THR A 42 -20.84 3.51 2.45
CA THR A 42 -20.48 2.12 2.78
C THR A 42 -18.99 1.86 2.54
N ASN A 43 -18.46 2.09 1.34
CA ASN A 43 -17.05 1.83 1.05
C ASN A 43 -16.14 2.79 1.82
N TRP A 44 -16.57 4.03 2.06
CA TRP A 44 -15.83 4.98 2.89
C TRP A 44 -15.66 4.49 4.34
N SER A 45 -16.66 3.79 4.89
CA SER A 45 -16.52 3.20 6.23
C SER A 45 -15.42 2.15 6.29
N TYR A 46 -15.25 1.34 5.24
CA TYR A 46 -14.16 0.37 5.12
C TYR A 46 -12.80 1.05 4.92
N VAL A 47 -12.73 2.12 4.13
CA VAL A 47 -11.50 2.93 3.99
C VAL A 47 -11.06 3.47 5.35
N LYS A 48 -11.99 4.07 6.11
CA LYS A 48 -11.68 4.57 7.46
C LYS A 48 -11.20 3.47 8.39
N ARG A 49 -11.88 2.33 8.40
CA ARG A 49 -11.47 1.19 9.23
C ARG A 49 -10.07 0.72 8.88
N SER A 50 -9.78 0.53 7.60
CA SER A 50 -8.46 0.12 7.13
C SER A 50 -7.36 1.13 7.50
N GLY A 51 -7.60 2.43 7.34
CA GLY A 51 -6.65 3.46 7.73
C GLY A 51 -6.37 3.48 9.23
N ILE A 52 -7.39 3.26 10.07
CA ILE A 52 -7.22 3.11 11.52
C ILE A 52 -6.36 1.87 11.84
N GLU A 53 -6.60 0.74 11.17
CA GLU A 53 -5.80 -0.48 11.35
C GLU A 53 -4.34 -0.27 10.95
N TRP A 54 -4.07 0.38 9.82
CA TRP A 54 -2.72 0.74 9.40
C TRP A 54 -2.03 1.74 10.35
N SER A 55 -2.78 2.65 10.96
CA SER A 55 -2.28 3.61 11.96
C SER A 55 -1.83 2.95 13.27
N ARG A 56 -2.10 1.66 13.48
CA ARG A 56 -1.48 0.87 14.56
C ARG A 56 0.02 0.66 14.34
N SER A 57 0.51 0.92 13.13
CA SER A 57 1.94 0.97 12.84
C SER A 57 2.60 2.13 13.59
N SER A 58 3.80 1.89 14.12
CA SER A 58 4.65 2.97 14.66
C SER A 58 5.20 3.91 13.58
N ARG A 59 4.87 3.70 12.31
CA ARG A 59 5.45 4.44 11.16
C ARG A 59 4.45 5.28 10.39
N ILE A 60 3.17 4.93 10.44
CA ILE A 60 2.11 5.58 9.67
C ILE A 60 1.04 6.11 10.62
N HIS A 61 0.63 7.35 10.40
CA HIS A 61 -0.53 7.97 11.02
C HIS A 61 -1.48 8.47 9.93
N VAL A 62 -2.71 7.95 9.90
CA VAL A 62 -3.72 8.30 8.89
C VAL A 62 -4.71 9.29 9.47
N ILE A 63 -4.89 10.42 8.78
CA ILE A 63 -5.90 11.43 9.12
C ILE A 63 -6.91 11.52 7.97
N PHE A 64 -8.19 11.32 8.28
CA PHE A 64 -9.27 11.45 7.30
C PHE A 64 -9.76 12.89 7.23
N VAL A 65 -9.82 13.44 6.02
CA VAL A 65 -10.14 14.84 5.78
C VAL A 65 -11.21 15.00 4.70
N LYS A 66 -11.94 16.12 4.72
CA LYS A 66 -12.86 16.51 3.63
C LYS A 66 -12.08 17.00 2.42
N ARG A 67 -10.96 17.69 2.65
CA ARG A 67 -10.03 18.21 1.64
C ARG A 67 -8.62 18.15 2.21
N CYS A 68 -7.66 17.66 1.42
CA CYS A 68 -6.27 17.63 1.82
C CYS A 68 -5.75 19.06 2.09
N PRO A 69 -4.97 19.27 3.17
CA PRO A 69 -4.42 20.58 3.52
C PRO A 69 -3.38 21.07 2.49
N SER A 70 -2.75 20.14 1.78
CA SER A 70 -1.85 20.43 0.67
C SER A 70 -1.88 19.25 -0.33
N ARG A 71 -1.24 19.43 -1.50
CA ARG A 71 -1.04 18.30 -2.42
C ARG A 71 -0.03 17.27 -1.90
N TYR A 72 0.77 17.63 -0.90
CA TYR A 72 1.76 16.74 -0.29
C TYR A 72 1.10 15.92 0.83
N PHE A 73 1.54 14.68 0.98
CA PHE A 73 1.02 13.72 1.96
C PHE A 73 -0.49 13.48 1.83
N CYS A 74 -1.00 13.64 0.63
CA CYS A 74 -2.42 13.53 0.30
C CYS A 74 -2.69 12.26 -0.50
N VAL A 75 -3.71 11.52 -0.08
CA VAL A 75 -4.24 10.36 -0.80
C VAL A 75 -5.71 10.61 -1.12
N LYS A 76 -6.06 10.63 -2.38
CA LYS A 76 -7.45 10.73 -2.81
C LYS A 76 -8.05 9.36 -3.05
N VAL A 77 -9.20 9.10 -2.44
CA VAL A 77 -9.92 7.84 -2.61
C VAL A 77 -11.20 8.11 -3.41
N SER A 78 -11.39 7.30 -4.46
CA SER A 78 -12.57 7.35 -5.31
C SER A 78 -13.11 5.96 -5.62
N GLU A 79 -14.40 5.87 -5.90
CA GLU A 79 -15.01 4.71 -6.53
C GLU A 79 -15.04 4.87 -8.04
N VAL A 80 -14.87 3.75 -8.71
CA VAL A 80 -15.02 3.62 -10.16
C VAL A 80 -15.78 2.34 -10.47
N ARG A 81 -16.45 2.28 -11.62
CA ARG A 81 -16.98 1.03 -12.16
C ARG A 81 -16.21 0.73 -13.44
N SER A 82 -15.31 -0.23 -13.39
CA SER A 82 -14.37 -0.52 -14.47
C SER A 82 -14.45 -1.99 -14.89
N SER A 83 -14.17 -2.26 -16.16
CA SER A 83 -14.00 -3.61 -16.71
C SER A 83 -12.63 -4.24 -16.39
N ARG A 84 -11.68 -3.49 -15.81
CA ARG A 84 -10.41 -4.03 -15.34
C ARG A 84 -10.65 -5.19 -14.39
N ASN A 85 -9.88 -6.26 -14.54
CA ASN A 85 -9.95 -7.43 -13.65
C ASN A 85 -9.20 -7.17 -12.33
N GLN A 86 -9.56 -6.07 -11.64
CA GLN A 86 -8.96 -5.62 -10.38
C GLN A 86 -10.06 -5.03 -9.50
N ALA A 87 -10.09 -5.41 -8.22
CA ALA A 87 -11.05 -4.87 -7.25
C ALA A 87 -10.70 -3.44 -6.81
N GLY A 88 -9.45 -3.06 -6.94
CA GLY A 88 -8.93 -1.73 -6.71
C GLY A 88 -7.56 -1.58 -7.31
N TRP A 89 -7.04 -0.37 -7.26
CA TRP A 89 -5.63 -0.08 -7.53
C TRP A 89 -5.20 1.19 -6.82
N ALA A 90 -3.95 1.20 -6.40
CA ALA A 90 -3.27 2.33 -5.81
C ALA A 90 -2.22 2.89 -6.77
N THR A 91 -2.05 4.20 -6.72
CA THR A 91 -0.98 4.89 -7.45
C THR A 91 -0.27 5.84 -6.51
N LEU A 92 1.07 5.83 -6.53
CA LEU A 92 1.91 6.80 -5.85
C LEU A 92 2.65 7.63 -6.88
N ASN A 93 2.58 8.94 -6.72
CA ASN A 93 3.47 9.88 -7.41
C ASN A 93 4.67 10.13 -6.52
N TYR A 94 5.85 9.83 -7.01
CA TYR A 94 7.10 9.89 -6.24
C TYR A 94 8.26 10.37 -7.11
N ASP A 95 9.30 10.87 -6.46
CA ASP A 95 10.56 11.21 -7.08
C ASP A 95 11.38 9.90 -7.27
N PRO A 96 11.68 9.50 -8.52
CA PRO A 96 12.42 8.26 -8.79
C PRO A 96 13.87 8.27 -8.28
N LYS A 97 14.46 9.45 -8.05
CA LYS A 97 15.82 9.58 -7.52
C LYS A 97 15.88 9.30 -6.02
N THR A 98 14.87 9.72 -5.29
CA THR A 98 14.81 9.59 -3.82
C THR A 98 13.82 8.51 -3.36
N ASN A 99 12.98 7.98 -4.26
CA ASN A 99 11.82 7.13 -3.95
C ASN A 99 10.86 7.75 -2.93
N THR A 100 10.81 9.10 -2.90
CA THR A 100 9.96 9.84 -1.97
C THR A 100 8.63 10.17 -2.61
N ALA A 101 7.55 9.61 -2.04
CA ALA A 101 6.19 9.89 -2.47
C ALA A 101 5.71 11.23 -1.91
N TRP A 102 4.87 11.93 -2.70
CA TRP A 102 4.23 13.18 -2.27
C TRP A 102 2.70 13.16 -2.42
N TYR A 103 2.17 12.32 -3.29
CA TYR A 103 0.74 12.22 -3.57
C TYR A 103 0.36 10.78 -3.90
N GLY A 104 -0.85 10.39 -3.53
CA GLY A 104 -1.38 9.07 -3.86
C GLY A 104 -2.84 9.11 -4.29
N SER A 105 -3.28 8.07 -4.98
CA SER A 105 -4.67 7.82 -5.24
C SER A 105 -5.03 6.35 -5.05
N VAL A 106 -6.24 6.10 -4.58
CA VAL A 106 -6.85 4.78 -4.47
C VAL A 106 -8.15 4.79 -5.26
N HIS A 107 -8.30 3.82 -6.14
CA HIS A 107 -9.52 3.58 -6.89
C HIS A 107 -10.13 2.26 -6.46
N LEU A 108 -11.38 2.30 -6.02
CA LEU A 108 -12.16 1.16 -5.58
C LEU A 108 -13.14 0.76 -6.69
N ASN A 109 -12.95 -0.42 -7.28
CA ASN A 109 -13.80 -0.88 -8.38
C ASN A 109 -15.09 -1.53 -7.84
N THR A 110 -16.17 -0.79 -7.89
CA THR A 110 -17.48 -1.22 -7.35
C THR A 110 -18.03 -2.48 -8.00
N ARG A 111 -17.53 -2.88 -9.18
CA ARG A 111 -17.89 -4.14 -9.83
C ARG A 111 -17.53 -5.35 -8.97
N TYR A 112 -16.46 -5.28 -8.20
CA TYR A 112 -15.93 -6.40 -7.40
C TYR A 112 -16.18 -6.25 -5.89
N LEU A 113 -16.62 -5.07 -5.44
CA LEU A 113 -16.88 -4.79 -4.01
C LEU A 113 -18.30 -5.19 -3.60
N THR A 114 -18.70 -6.42 -3.91
CA THR A 114 -20.06 -6.90 -3.77
C THR A 114 -20.45 -7.26 -2.34
N ASN A 115 -19.49 -7.58 -1.48
CA ASN A 115 -19.72 -7.97 -0.10
C ASN A 115 -18.72 -7.35 0.89
N ALA A 116 -18.96 -7.54 2.18
CA ALA A 116 -18.15 -6.97 3.26
C ALA A 116 -16.68 -7.43 3.22
N SER A 117 -16.43 -8.70 2.90
CA SER A 117 -15.07 -9.26 2.85
C SER A 117 -14.28 -8.66 1.70
N ALA A 118 -14.88 -8.55 0.49
CA ALA A 118 -14.26 -7.93 -0.66
C ALA A 118 -13.91 -6.45 -0.39
N ARG A 119 -14.84 -5.68 0.22
CA ARG A 119 -14.61 -4.28 0.60
C ARG A 119 -13.46 -4.15 1.58
N ARG A 120 -13.48 -4.97 2.64
CA ARG A 120 -12.44 -4.95 3.69
C ARG A 120 -11.07 -5.30 3.11
N LYS A 121 -11.00 -6.41 2.37
CA LYS A 121 -9.76 -6.84 1.73
C LYS A 121 -9.20 -5.75 0.83
N THR A 122 -9.99 -5.25 -0.12
CA THR A 122 -9.54 -4.29 -1.12
C THR A 122 -9.10 -2.97 -0.48
N THR A 123 -9.89 -2.39 0.45
CA THR A 123 -9.50 -1.12 1.07
C THR A 123 -8.22 -1.24 1.91
N CYS A 124 -8.04 -2.35 2.62
CA CYS A 124 -6.81 -2.63 3.36
C CYS A 124 -5.62 -2.81 2.41
N HIS A 125 -5.79 -3.56 1.33
CA HIS A 125 -4.78 -3.88 0.32
C HIS A 125 -4.26 -2.61 -0.37
N GLU A 126 -5.16 -1.81 -0.92
CA GLU A 126 -4.79 -0.60 -1.66
C GLU A 126 -4.13 0.45 -0.75
N LEU A 127 -4.60 0.59 0.49
CA LEU A 127 -3.92 1.46 1.46
C LEU A 127 -2.53 0.92 1.83
N GLY A 128 -2.33 -0.39 1.90
CA GLY A 128 -1.01 -0.98 2.09
C GLY A 128 -0.02 -0.59 1.00
N HIS A 129 -0.45 -0.59 -0.27
CA HIS A 129 0.36 -0.10 -1.39
C HIS A 129 0.65 1.39 -1.28
N ILE A 130 -0.32 2.19 -0.87
CA ILE A 130 -0.11 3.61 -0.56
C ILE A 130 0.99 3.81 0.48
N PHE A 131 1.13 2.91 1.43
CA PHE A 131 2.17 2.99 2.47
C PHE A 131 3.50 2.33 2.04
N GLY A 132 3.65 1.92 0.78
CA GLY A 132 4.89 1.39 0.23
C GLY A 132 5.07 -0.12 0.42
N LEU A 133 4.00 -0.85 0.68
CA LEU A 133 4.07 -2.30 0.75
C LEU A 133 3.77 -2.96 -0.59
N GLU A 134 4.46 -4.05 -0.88
CA GLU A 134 4.20 -4.93 -2.01
C GLU A 134 3.26 -6.07 -1.64
N HIS A 135 2.83 -6.81 -2.68
CA HIS A 135 2.12 -8.06 -2.51
C HIS A 135 2.92 -9.08 -1.71
N ARG A 136 2.21 -9.91 -0.98
CA ARG A 136 2.77 -11.06 -0.28
C ARG A 136 2.20 -12.36 -0.82
N ARG A 137 3.05 -13.37 -0.91
CA ARG A 137 2.64 -14.71 -1.36
C ARG A 137 2.03 -15.54 -0.23
N THR A 138 2.39 -15.26 1.01
CA THR A 138 2.00 -16.03 2.21
C THR A 138 1.47 -15.13 3.32
N GLY A 139 0.86 -15.71 4.34
CA GLY A 139 0.33 -15.01 5.51
C GLY A 139 -1.18 -14.76 5.46
N ARG A 140 -1.72 -14.45 6.62
CA ARG A 140 -3.14 -14.08 6.81
C ARG A 140 -3.29 -12.56 6.79
N THR A 141 -2.98 -11.96 5.65
CA THR A 141 -2.89 -10.52 5.47
C THR A 141 -3.68 -10.03 4.27
N CYS A 142 -4.17 -8.80 4.34
CA CYS A 142 -4.78 -8.15 3.19
C CYS A 142 -3.78 -7.90 2.05
N MET A 143 -2.46 -7.87 2.32
CA MET A 143 -1.43 -7.69 1.29
C MET A 143 -1.19 -8.94 0.43
N ARG A 144 -1.85 -10.05 0.74
CA ARG A 144 -1.78 -11.23 -0.11
C ARG A 144 -2.49 -10.98 -1.43
N ASP A 145 -1.82 -11.34 -2.53
CA ASP A 145 -2.37 -11.21 -3.87
C ASP A 145 -3.56 -12.16 -4.11
N GLY A 146 -4.40 -11.80 -5.09
CA GLY A 146 -5.55 -12.61 -5.53
C GLY A 146 -6.81 -12.45 -4.67
N PHE A 147 -7.92 -12.91 -5.24
CA PHE A 147 -9.25 -12.85 -4.62
C PHE A 147 -9.60 -14.07 -3.76
N THR A 148 -8.81 -15.13 -3.81
CA THR A 148 -9.10 -16.40 -3.15
C THR A 148 -8.97 -16.33 -1.63
N THR A 149 -8.25 -15.35 -1.10
CA THR A 149 -8.04 -15.17 0.33
C THR A 149 -8.58 -13.83 0.78
N MET A 150 -9.70 -13.85 1.49
CA MET A 150 -10.40 -12.62 1.94
C MET A 150 -9.91 -12.10 3.30
N TYR A 151 -8.61 -12.13 3.54
CA TYR A 151 -8.04 -11.50 4.73
C TYR A 151 -8.11 -9.98 4.59
N GLY A 152 -8.82 -9.33 5.47
CA GLY A 152 -9.10 -7.89 5.39
C GLY A 152 -8.28 -7.03 6.35
N HIS A 153 -7.18 -7.55 6.91
CA HIS A 153 -6.37 -6.87 7.92
C HIS A 153 -4.89 -7.01 7.62
N PRO A 154 -4.06 -6.03 8.01
CA PRO A 154 -2.62 -6.21 8.06
C PRO A 154 -2.23 -7.20 9.16
N ASP A 155 -1.15 -7.94 8.96
CA ASP A 155 -0.57 -8.82 9.97
C ASP A 155 0.75 -8.26 10.56
N ALA A 156 1.33 -8.98 11.51
CA ALA A 156 2.58 -8.56 12.16
C ALA A 156 3.74 -8.39 11.18
N THR A 157 3.77 -9.19 10.10
CA THR A 157 4.80 -9.10 9.06
C THR A 157 4.65 -7.83 8.23
N ASP A 158 3.41 -7.40 7.95
CA ASP A 158 3.17 -6.14 7.25
C ASP A 158 3.69 -4.96 8.07
N PHE A 159 3.42 -4.95 9.37
CA PHE A 159 3.97 -3.92 10.26
C PHE A 159 5.50 -3.98 10.37
N ALA A 160 6.10 -5.18 10.33
CA ALA A 160 7.55 -5.31 10.24
C ALA A 160 8.11 -4.76 8.94
N ASN A 161 7.44 -5.00 7.82
CA ASN A 161 7.81 -4.47 6.51
C ASN A 161 7.69 -2.94 6.48
N LEU A 162 6.63 -2.35 7.04
CA LEU A 162 6.54 -0.90 7.21
C LEU A 162 7.72 -0.34 8.02
N ARG A 163 8.11 -0.99 9.11
CA ARG A 163 9.31 -0.57 9.86
C ARG A 163 10.57 -0.56 8.99
N ARG A 164 10.73 -1.54 8.10
CA ARG A 164 11.87 -1.59 7.16
C ARG A 164 11.81 -0.50 6.11
N VAL A 165 10.64 -0.32 5.46
CA VAL A 165 10.41 0.74 4.46
C VAL A 165 10.74 2.12 5.04
N TYR A 166 10.38 2.36 6.29
CA TYR A 166 10.58 3.64 6.98
C TYR A 166 11.74 3.63 7.98
N ALA A 167 12.66 2.65 7.92
CA ALA A 167 13.82 2.59 8.82
C ALA A 167 14.83 3.70 8.54
N ARG A 168 14.96 4.11 7.26
CA ARG A 168 15.91 5.15 6.84
C ARG A 168 15.22 6.51 6.77
N PRO A 169 15.90 7.59 7.12
CA PRO A 169 15.40 8.95 6.95
C PRO A 169 15.16 9.31 5.50
#